data_3771f9cea09a33b86d1ce0ae16a4df90
#
_entry.id   3771f9cea09a33b86d1ce0ae16a4df90
#
_cell.length_a   1.000
_cell.length_b   1.000
_cell.length_c   1.000
_cell.angle_alpha   90.00
_cell.angle_beta   90.00
_cell.angle_gamma   90.00
#
_symmetry.space_group_name_H-M   'P 1'
#
loop_
_entity.id
_entity.type
_entity.pdbx_description
1 polymer ?
#
loop_
_entity_poly.entity_id
_entity_poly.type
_entity_poly.pdbx_seq_one_letter_code
_entity_poly.pdbx_strand_id
1 'polypeptide(L)'
;NLASTGRPDTCGFYESNTDLWKCLKLGETLEKMGVQKKNIMYSRRLNGPYPYVSGASDAEKYNRSLSEISAEVDANNMDMFISIHSNAATDGTTTNYPLILYRGKDGDGGDYAQGSRNICKALWKPHYMDELDPQSAYSRTSMNIRGDIDFYHTSWTNGKGYEGYLGVLMHSVPGCLIEGFFHTYQPARHRALNKDYCGQEGVRVARGICDYFKLSPEKTGYIMGTVKDMHEKIANNLFNYAPNTNDQWLPVNGAKVLLKKGDETVQT
;
A
#
# COMPACT_ATOMS: atom_id res chain seq x y z
N ASN A 1 7.71 6.62 9.85
CA ASN A 1 8.70 6.60 10.91
C ASN A 1 9.68 5.43 10.74
N LEU A 2 10.93 5.72 10.30
CA LEU A 2 11.97 4.70 10.07
C LEU A 2 12.28 3.87 11.32
N ALA A 3 12.23 4.49 12.50
CA ALA A 3 12.61 3.83 13.75
C ALA A 3 11.53 2.89 14.30
N SER A 4 10.25 3.16 14.04
CA SER A 4 9.14 2.41 14.62
C SER A 4 8.58 1.31 13.69
N THR A 5 8.71 1.49 12.38
CA THR A 5 8.14 0.58 11.38
C THR A 5 9.19 -0.08 10.49
N GLY A 6 10.45 0.32 10.65
CA GLY A 6 11.57 -0.33 9.97
C GLY A 6 11.78 -1.72 10.55
N ARG A 7 11.84 -2.70 9.70
CA ARG A 7 12.34 -4.05 10.01
C ARG A 7 13.68 -4.20 9.30
N PRO A 8 14.77 -3.68 9.88
CA PRO A 8 16.10 -3.90 9.33
C PRO A 8 16.48 -5.35 9.60
N ASP A 9 15.93 -6.25 8.81
CA ASP A 9 16.38 -7.61 8.80
C ASP A 9 17.61 -7.77 7.88
N THR A 10 18.04 -8.97 7.70
CA THR A 10 19.21 -9.27 6.84
C THR A 10 19.02 -8.84 5.38
N CYS A 11 17.81 -8.53 4.95
CA CYS A 11 17.54 -8.03 3.59
C CYS A 11 17.42 -6.50 3.49
N GLY A 12 17.45 -5.76 4.60
CA GLY A 12 17.42 -4.31 4.60
C GLY A 12 16.06 -3.70 4.27
N PHE A 13 14.96 -4.38 4.57
CA PHE A 13 13.61 -3.87 4.37
C PHE A 13 13.27 -2.76 5.39
N TYR A 14 12.68 -1.67 4.88
CA TYR A 14 12.06 -0.62 5.68
C TYR A 14 10.70 -0.26 5.10
N GLU A 15 9.64 -0.43 5.87
CA GLU A 15 8.27 -0.09 5.47
C GLU A 15 8.17 1.36 4.99
N SER A 16 8.76 2.29 5.71
CA SER A 16 8.74 3.71 5.35
C SER A 16 9.35 4.02 3.98
N ASN A 17 10.31 3.22 3.48
CA ASN A 17 10.87 3.35 2.14
C ASN A 17 9.88 2.84 1.08
N THR A 18 9.33 1.65 1.31
CA THR A 18 8.43 1.01 0.36
C THR A 18 7.14 1.81 0.18
N ASP A 19 6.58 2.31 1.27
CA ASP A 19 5.35 3.10 1.23
C ASP A 19 5.59 4.47 0.58
N LEU A 20 6.76 5.07 0.79
CA LEU A 20 7.13 6.29 0.05
C LEU A 20 7.20 6.03 -1.46
N TRP A 21 7.79 4.93 -1.89
CA TRP A 21 7.85 4.59 -3.33
C TRP A 21 6.46 4.38 -3.93
N LYS A 22 5.57 3.70 -3.21
CA LYS A 22 4.17 3.52 -3.60
C LYS A 22 3.45 4.86 -3.74
N CYS A 23 3.55 5.73 -2.73
CA CYS A 23 2.90 7.04 -2.72
C CYS A 23 3.42 7.98 -3.82
N LEU A 24 4.73 8.02 -4.05
CA LEU A 24 5.32 8.86 -5.11
C LEU A 24 4.88 8.37 -6.49
N LYS A 25 4.84 7.05 -6.70
CA LYS A 25 4.37 6.48 -7.97
C LYS A 25 2.86 6.68 -8.16
N LEU A 26 2.06 6.60 -7.10
CA LEU A 26 0.65 6.94 -7.12
C LEU A 26 0.43 8.36 -7.65
N GLY A 27 1.09 9.35 -7.06
CA GLY A 27 0.95 10.74 -7.49
C GLY A 27 1.43 10.99 -8.91
N GLU A 28 2.60 10.44 -9.31
CA GLU A 28 3.09 10.49 -10.69
C GLU A 28 2.05 9.93 -11.67
N THR A 29 1.41 8.83 -11.31
CA THR A 29 0.41 8.18 -12.15
C THR A 29 -0.87 9.03 -12.26
N LEU A 30 -1.34 9.62 -11.15
CA LEU A 30 -2.47 10.53 -11.16
C LEU A 30 -2.20 11.78 -12.02
N GLU A 31 -0.98 12.34 -11.97
CA GLU A 31 -0.59 13.45 -12.85
C GLU A 31 -0.69 13.05 -14.33
N LYS A 32 -0.24 11.85 -14.70
CA LYS A 32 -0.38 11.29 -16.07
C LYS A 32 -1.82 11.07 -16.49
N MET A 33 -2.70 10.80 -15.54
CA MET A 33 -4.14 10.65 -15.75
C MET A 33 -4.89 12.00 -15.77
N GLY A 34 -4.17 13.13 -15.67
CA GLY A 34 -4.71 14.47 -15.80
C GLY A 34 -5.04 15.17 -14.50
N VAL A 35 -4.76 14.57 -13.33
CA VAL A 35 -4.89 15.27 -12.05
C VAL A 35 -3.80 16.34 -11.94
N GLN A 36 -4.20 17.58 -11.67
CA GLN A 36 -3.22 18.66 -11.56
C GLN A 36 -2.35 18.48 -10.31
N LYS A 37 -1.04 18.64 -10.45
CA LYS A 37 -0.05 18.48 -9.36
C LYS A 37 -0.39 19.26 -8.10
N LYS A 38 -0.99 20.46 -8.22
CA LYS A 38 -1.42 21.28 -7.08
C LYS A 38 -2.55 20.65 -6.26
N ASN A 39 -3.28 19.69 -6.83
CA ASN A 39 -4.37 18.94 -6.19
C ASN A 39 -3.88 17.64 -5.53
N ILE A 40 -2.58 17.36 -5.58
CA ILE A 40 -1.98 16.18 -4.95
C ILE A 40 -1.09 16.65 -3.80
N MET A 41 -1.51 16.36 -2.58
CA MET A 41 -0.76 16.67 -1.37
C MET A 41 -0.15 15.41 -0.77
N TYR A 42 1.07 15.52 -0.27
CA TYR A 42 1.79 14.44 0.38
C TYR A 42 2.12 14.83 1.81
N SER A 43 1.94 13.93 2.75
CA SER A 43 2.43 14.13 4.12
C SER A 43 3.96 14.23 4.17
N ARG A 44 4.65 13.57 3.25
CA ARG A 44 6.10 13.66 3.03
C ARG A 44 6.48 13.24 1.60
N ARG A 45 7.61 13.73 1.10
CA ARG A 45 8.15 13.37 -0.23
C ARG A 45 9.53 12.72 -0.16
N LEU A 46 10.15 12.72 1.00
CA LEU A 46 11.47 12.15 1.26
C LEU A 46 11.43 11.37 2.57
N ASN A 47 12.37 10.46 2.75
CA ASN A 47 12.67 9.90 4.06
C ASN A 47 13.58 10.86 4.81
N GLY A 48 13.26 11.13 6.08
CA GLY A 48 14.10 11.92 6.95
C GLY A 48 15.39 11.19 7.33
N PRO A 49 16.37 11.91 7.90
CA PRO A 49 17.59 11.30 8.40
C PRO A 49 17.29 10.33 9.56
N TYR A 50 18.10 9.32 9.68
CA TYR A 50 18.04 8.36 10.78
C TYR A 50 19.35 8.46 11.62
N PRO A 51 19.30 8.41 12.95
CA PRO A 51 18.08 8.38 13.79
C PRO A 51 17.30 9.69 13.74
N TYR A 52 15.98 9.60 13.95
CA TYR A 52 15.12 10.76 14.06
C TYR A 52 15.51 11.62 15.25
N VAL A 53 15.72 12.91 15.01
CA VAL A 53 16.01 13.90 16.06
C VAL A 53 14.79 14.81 16.21
N SER A 54 14.12 14.73 17.36
CA SER A 54 12.96 15.57 17.66
C SER A 54 13.37 17.05 17.69
N GLY A 55 12.55 17.92 17.08
CA GLY A 55 12.77 19.36 17.08
C GLY A 55 13.71 19.89 15.99
N ALA A 56 14.21 19.04 15.08
CA ALA A 56 14.89 19.52 13.88
C ALA A 56 13.86 19.89 12.82
N SER A 57 13.87 21.12 12.30
CA SER A 57 12.87 21.64 11.35
C SER A 57 12.68 20.79 10.12
N ASP A 58 13.73 20.14 9.62
CA ASP A 58 13.64 19.20 8.48
C ASP A 58 13.13 17.82 8.89
N ALA A 59 13.41 17.37 10.11
CA ALA A 59 12.87 16.13 10.63
C ALA A 59 11.36 16.22 10.88
N GLU A 60 10.83 17.37 11.27
CA GLU A 60 9.40 17.62 11.40
C GLU A 60 8.67 17.43 10.07
N LYS A 61 9.24 17.85 8.95
CA LYS A 61 8.68 17.65 7.61
C LYS A 61 8.61 16.19 7.18
N TYR A 62 9.46 15.34 7.73
CA TYR A 62 9.60 13.94 7.31
C TYR A 62 8.96 12.94 8.27
N ASN A 63 8.74 13.35 9.52
CA ASN A 63 8.21 12.48 10.57
C ASN A 63 7.14 13.20 11.40
N ARG A 64 6.15 13.74 10.72
CA ARG A 64 5.02 14.43 11.33
C ARG A 64 4.19 13.46 12.16
N SER A 65 3.59 13.96 13.23
CA SER A 65 2.63 13.19 14.00
C SER A 65 1.37 12.86 13.20
N LEU A 66 0.71 11.76 13.53
CA LEU A 66 -0.55 11.37 12.87
C LEU A 66 -1.63 12.44 13.07
N SER A 67 -1.64 13.13 14.21
CA SER A 67 -2.57 14.22 14.50
C SER A 67 -2.33 15.47 13.64
N GLU A 68 -1.06 15.79 13.35
CA GLU A 68 -0.73 16.89 12.44
C GLU A 68 -1.15 16.59 11.00
N ILE A 69 -0.90 15.37 10.53
CA ILE A 69 -1.34 14.93 9.20
C ILE A 69 -2.87 15.00 9.10
N SER A 70 -3.58 14.45 10.07
CA SER A 70 -5.03 14.44 10.16
C SER A 70 -5.61 15.87 10.19
N ALA A 71 -4.98 16.78 10.96
CA ALA A 71 -5.39 18.19 11.02
C ALA A 71 -5.18 18.94 9.70
N GLU A 72 -4.09 18.64 8.99
CA GLU A 72 -3.82 19.22 7.67
C GLU A 72 -4.82 18.76 6.60
N VAL A 73 -5.21 17.48 6.65
CA VAL A 73 -6.25 16.94 5.76
C VAL A 73 -7.57 17.70 5.91
N ASP A 74 -8.03 17.89 7.16
CA ASP A 74 -9.23 18.70 7.43
C ASP A 74 -9.10 20.16 6.97
N ALA A 75 -7.92 20.77 7.20
CA ALA A 75 -7.70 22.19 6.90
C ALA A 75 -7.67 22.51 5.40
N ASN A 76 -7.38 21.52 4.55
CA ASN A 76 -7.24 21.70 3.11
C ASN A 76 -8.47 21.23 2.32
N ASN A 77 -9.55 20.81 2.96
CA ASN A 77 -10.78 20.35 2.31
C ASN A 77 -10.51 19.34 1.18
N MET A 78 -9.74 18.30 1.49
CA MET A 78 -9.42 17.25 0.53
C MET A 78 -10.67 16.46 0.12
N ASP A 79 -10.74 16.04 -1.14
CA ASP A 79 -11.81 15.16 -1.62
C ASP A 79 -11.59 13.70 -1.15
N MET A 80 -10.35 13.33 -0.88
CA MET A 80 -9.96 11.97 -0.49
C MET A 80 -8.63 11.97 0.27
N PHE A 81 -8.52 11.06 1.22
CA PHE A 81 -7.27 10.74 1.92
C PHE A 81 -6.89 9.27 1.76
N ILE A 82 -5.63 9.00 1.40
CA ILE A 82 -5.09 7.64 1.31
C ILE A 82 -3.81 7.54 2.14
N SER A 83 -3.79 6.61 3.08
CA SER A 83 -2.59 6.18 3.81
C SER A 83 -2.14 4.83 3.27
N ILE A 84 -0.88 4.68 2.92
CA ILE A 84 -0.34 3.44 2.35
C ILE A 84 0.68 2.84 3.29
N HIS A 85 0.48 1.58 3.63
CA HIS A 85 1.25 0.80 4.59
C HIS A 85 1.53 -0.62 4.11
N SER A 86 2.27 -1.36 4.91
CA SER A 86 2.36 -2.81 4.88
C SER A 86 2.15 -3.39 6.29
N ASN A 87 1.35 -4.42 6.38
CA ASN A 87 0.92 -5.03 7.63
C ASN A 87 2.01 -5.88 8.29
N ALA A 88 1.81 -6.19 9.56
CA ALA A 88 2.66 -7.07 10.34
C ALA A 88 1.82 -8.10 11.12
N ALA A 89 2.37 -9.30 11.23
CA ALA A 89 1.94 -10.33 12.16
C ALA A 89 3.17 -10.84 12.91
N THR A 90 3.13 -12.02 13.50
CA THR A 90 4.32 -12.65 14.07
C THR A 90 5.36 -12.95 12.97
N ASP A 91 6.62 -12.61 13.20
CA ASP A 91 7.71 -12.93 12.26
C ASP A 91 7.78 -14.42 11.94
N GLY A 92 8.04 -14.72 10.67
CA GLY A 92 8.09 -16.10 10.19
C GLY A 92 6.73 -16.74 9.94
N THR A 93 5.64 -16.00 10.10
CA THR A 93 4.30 -16.44 9.70
C THR A 93 4.17 -16.53 8.18
N THR A 94 3.22 -17.34 7.70
CA THR A 94 2.79 -17.38 6.30
C THR A 94 1.59 -16.49 6.03
N THR A 95 1.15 -15.70 7.01
CA THR A 95 0.06 -14.75 6.87
C THR A 95 0.45 -13.65 5.88
N ASN A 96 -0.33 -13.53 4.81
CA ASN A 96 -0.14 -12.50 3.78
C ASN A 96 -1.44 -12.28 2.99
N TYR A 97 -1.99 -11.10 3.09
CA TYR A 97 -3.17 -10.66 2.33
C TYR A 97 -3.26 -9.14 2.29
N PRO A 98 -3.87 -8.53 1.27
CA PRO A 98 -4.19 -7.12 1.29
C PRO A 98 -5.38 -6.84 2.22
N LEU A 99 -5.37 -5.67 2.85
CA LEU A 99 -6.42 -5.18 3.74
C LEU A 99 -6.61 -3.69 3.51
N ILE A 100 -7.85 -3.23 3.46
CA ILE A 100 -8.15 -1.80 3.43
C ILE A 100 -9.02 -1.46 4.63
N LEU A 101 -8.56 -0.48 5.41
CA LEU A 101 -9.22 -0.01 6.63
C LEU A 101 -9.79 1.39 6.41
N TYR A 102 -11.01 1.63 6.88
CA TYR A 102 -11.61 2.96 6.95
C TYR A 102 -11.99 3.28 8.40
N ARG A 103 -12.11 4.56 8.71
CA ARG A 103 -12.51 4.98 10.06
C ARG A 103 -13.98 4.63 10.32
N GLY A 104 -14.23 3.80 11.32
CA GLY A 104 -15.57 3.39 11.74
C GLY A 104 -15.75 1.90 11.98
N LYS A 105 -16.97 1.44 11.78
CA LYS A 105 -17.41 0.05 12.00
C LYS A 105 -17.71 -0.66 10.68
N ASP A 106 -17.72 -1.98 10.71
CA ASP A 106 -18.07 -2.79 9.55
C ASP A 106 -19.54 -2.56 9.10
N GLY A 107 -19.80 -2.81 7.83
CA GLY A 107 -21.15 -2.77 7.27
C GLY A 107 -21.49 -1.45 6.58
N ASP A 108 -22.69 -1.40 5.99
CA ASP A 108 -23.18 -0.23 5.28
C ASP A 108 -23.58 0.86 6.30
N GLY A 109 -23.10 2.09 6.06
CA GLY A 109 -23.30 3.21 6.99
C GLY A 109 -22.39 3.18 8.22
N GLY A 110 -21.44 2.24 8.29
CA GLY A 110 -20.47 2.16 9.38
C GLY A 110 -19.26 3.09 9.24
N ASP A 111 -19.09 3.74 8.08
CA ASP A 111 -18.01 4.68 7.82
C ASP A 111 -18.30 6.06 8.45
N TYR A 112 -17.49 6.44 9.43
CA TYR A 112 -17.64 7.68 10.19
C TYR A 112 -17.17 8.93 9.42
N ALA A 113 -16.32 8.77 8.40
CA ALA A 113 -16.11 9.75 7.34
C ALA A 113 -16.88 9.27 6.11
N GLN A 114 -18.06 9.85 5.89
CA GLN A 114 -19.02 9.38 4.89
C GLN A 114 -18.38 9.26 3.50
N GLY A 115 -18.53 8.11 2.85
CA GLY A 115 -17.94 7.78 1.55
C GLY A 115 -16.65 6.97 1.61
N SER A 116 -16.02 6.84 2.78
CA SER A 116 -14.76 6.09 2.94
C SER A 116 -14.88 4.63 2.48
N ARG A 117 -15.98 3.96 2.84
CA ARG A 117 -16.22 2.58 2.44
C ARG A 117 -16.37 2.41 0.92
N ASN A 118 -16.96 3.39 0.25
CA ASN A 118 -17.09 3.37 -1.22
C ASN A 118 -15.72 3.56 -1.90
N ILE A 119 -14.86 4.39 -1.32
CA ILE A 119 -13.45 4.50 -1.75
C ILE A 119 -12.78 3.15 -1.63
N CYS A 120 -12.87 2.50 -0.47
CA CYS A 120 -12.26 1.17 -0.25
C CYS A 120 -12.75 0.15 -1.29
N LYS A 121 -14.04 0.11 -1.60
CA LYS A 121 -14.60 -0.77 -2.63
C LYS A 121 -14.04 -0.49 -4.04
N ALA A 122 -13.89 0.79 -4.41
CA ALA A 122 -13.32 1.18 -5.68
C ALA A 122 -11.82 0.84 -5.79
N LEU A 123 -11.08 0.93 -4.69
CA LEU A 123 -9.67 0.56 -4.63
C LEU A 123 -9.48 -0.96 -4.63
N TRP A 124 -10.36 -1.72 -3.97
CA TRP A 124 -10.24 -3.17 -3.86
C TRP A 124 -10.31 -3.86 -5.22
N LYS A 125 -11.32 -3.53 -6.00
CA LYS A 125 -11.54 -4.08 -7.35
C LYS A 125 -11.23 -2.98 -8.37
N PRO A 126 -10.44 -3.15 -9.31
CA PRO A 126 -9.68 -4.26 -9.87
C PRO A 126 -8.25 -4.38 -9.35
N HIS A 127 -7.85 -3.56 -8.38
CA HIS A 127 -6.44 -3.31 -8.10
C HIS A 127 -5.82 -4.39 -7.23
N TYR A 128 -6.54 -4.86 -6.21
CA TYR A 128 -6.03 -5.90 -5.34
C TYR A 128 -6.42 -7.31 -5.79
N MET A 129 -7.66 -7.49 -6.23
CA MET A 129 -8.15 -8.83 -6.59
C MET A 129 -7.57 -9.34 -7.91
N ASP A 130 -7.46 -8.47 -8.90
CA ASP A 130 -7.08 -8.90 -10.25
C ASP A 130 -5.56 -8.83 -10.49
N GLU A 131 -4.84 -8.01 -9.75
CA GLU A 131 -3.47 -7.67 -10.08
C GLU A 131 -2.45 -7.92 -8.97
N LEU A 132 -2.73 -7.55 -7.73
CA LEU A 132 -1.82 -7.76 -6.60
C LEU A 132 -2.08 -9.08 -5.87
N ASP A 133 -3.33 -9.49 -5.75
CA ASP A 133 -3.69 -10.72 -5.07
C ASP A 133 -3.06 -12.00 -5.66
N PRO A 134 -2.83 -12.13 -7.00
CA PRO A 134 -2.04 -13.25 -7.53
C PRO A 134 -0.64 -13.39 -6.96
N GLN A 135 -0.10 -12.32 -6.37
CA GLN A 135 1.20 -12.32 -5.68
C GLN A 135 1.07 -12.70 -4.20
N SER A 136 -0.15 -12.79 -3.69
CA SER A 136 -0.47 -13.13 -2.31
C SER A 136 -0.69 -14.64 -2.16
N ALA A 137 -0.48 -15.15 -0.95
CA ALA A 137 -0.87 -16.51 -0.55
C ALA A 137 -2.34 -16.59 -0.09
N TYR A 138 -3.09 -15.49 -0.18
CA TYR A 138 -4.43 -15.34 0.35
C TYR A 138 -5.51 -15.84 -0.62
N SER A 139 -6.57 -16.42 -0.05
CA SER A 139 -7.76 -16.84 -0.83
C SER A 139 -8.65 -15.65 -1.21
N ARG A 140 -9.04 -15.55 -2.47
CA ARG A 140 -9.83 -14.46 -3.05
C ARG A 140 -11.33 -14.48 -2.74
N THR A 141 -11.77 -15.21 -1.73
CA THR A 141 -13.20 -15.47 -1.52
C THR A 141 -14.01 -14.27 -1.03
N SER A 142 -13.35 -13.21 -0.51
CA SER A 142 -14.03 -12.02 -0.01
C SER A 142 -13.17 -10.76 -0.09
N MET A 143 -13.83 -9.60 -0.25
CA MET A 143 -13.17 -8.32 -0.09
C MET A 143 -12.75 -8.11 1.37
N ASN A 144 -11.49 -7.77 1.58
CA ASN A 144 -10.95 -7.51 2.90
C ASN A 144 -10.95 -6.00 3.22
N ILE A 145 -12.16 -5.46 3.35
CA ILE A 145 -12.44 -4.07 3.68
C ILE A 145 -13.10 -4.06 5.05
N ARG A 146 -12.49 -3.38 6.01
CA ARG A 146 -12.93 -3.38 7.40
C ARG A 146 -13.01 -1.97 7.99
N GLY A 147 -13.95 -1.76 8.90
CA GLY A 147 -13.89 -0.65 9.83
C GLY A 147 -12.75 -0.83 10.82
N ASP A 148 -11.97 0.22 11.07
CA ASP A 148 -10.80 0.16 11.96
C ASP A 148 -11.18 -0.20 13.40
N ILE A 149 -12.34 0.24 13.87
CA ILE A 149 -12.86 -0.08 15.21
C ILE A 149 -13.13 -1.57 15.36
N ASP A 150 -13.81 -2.16 14.39
CA ASP A 150 -14.16 -3.59 14.45
C ASP A 150 -12.95 -4.48 14.16
N PHE A 151 -12.01 -4.01 13.35
CA PHE A 151 -10.80 -4.75 13.09
C PHE A 151 -9.87 -4.82 14.32
N TYR A 152 -9.70 -3.70 15.04
CA TYR A 152 -8.86 -3.64 16.23
C TYR A 152 -9.62 -3.90 17.54
N HIS A 153 -10.95 -4.05 17.51
CA HIS A 153 -11.82 -4.28 18.67
C HIS A 153 -11.70 -3.20 19.77
N THR A 154 -11.36 -1.97 19.36
CA THR A 154 -11.21 -0.83 20.28
C THR A 154 -11.30 0.49 19.51
N SER A 155 -11.62 1.57 20.23
CA SER A 155 -11.63 2.92 19.67
C SER A 155 -11.18 3.95 20.72
N TRP A 156 -10.85 5.14 20.24
CA TRP A 156 -10.63 6.32 21.07
C TRP A 156 -11.16 7.55 20.32
N THR A 157 -11.35 8.64 21.05
CA THR A 157 -11.83 9.90 20.49
C THR A 157 -10.75 10.96 20.62
N ASN A 158 -10.43 11.63 19.52
CA ASN A 158 -9.43 12.70 19.53
C ASN A 158 -10.01 14.02 20.07
N GLY A 159 -9.15 15.05 20.25
CA GLY A 159 -9.57 16.37 20.75
C GLY A 159 -10.55 17.13 19.87
N LYS A 160 -10.81 16.69 18.63
CA LYS A 160 -11.82 17.23 17.71
C LYS A 160 -13.14 16.44 17.72
N GLY A 161 -13.26 15.41 18.56
CA GLY A 161 -14.46 14.58 18.63
C GLY A 161 -14.54 13.47 17.59
N TYR A 162 -13.50 13.21 16.80
CA TYR A 162 -13.49 12.08 15.88
C TYR A 162 -13.18 10.78 16.63
N GLU A 163 -14.08 9.80 16.54
CA GLU A 163 -13.90 8.45 17.05
C GLU A 163 -13.34 7.53 15.96
N GLY A 164 -12.43 6.62 16.33
CA GLY A 164 -11.79 5.62 15.47
C GLY A 164 -10.66 4.93 16.20
N TYR A 165 -9.88 4.11 15.52
CA TYR A 165 -8.66 3.51 16.07
C TYR A 165 -7.39 4.12 15.43
N LEU A 166 -7.36 4.23 14.11
CA LEU A 166 -6.18 4.69 13.37
C LEU A 166 -6.08 6.22 13.40
N GLY A 167 -5.12 6.75 14.13
CA GLY A 167 -4.96 8.19 14.34
C GLY A 167 -4.84 9.02 13.06
N VAL A 168 -4.25 8.44 12.00
CA VAL A 168 -4.11 9.10 10.70
C VAL A 168 -5.46 9.27 9.97
N LEU A 169 -6.48 8.50 10.33
CA LEU A 169 -7.85 8.57 9.76
C LEU A 169 -8.79 9.45 10.58
N MET A 170 -8.30 10.10 11.65
CA MET A 170 -9.09 10.93 12.56
C MET A 170 -9.36 12.33 12.00
N HIS A 171 -10.04 12.38 10.84
CA HIS A 171 -10.47 13.59 10.12
C HIS A 171 -11.85 13.39 9.49
N SER A 172 -12.46 14.48 8.98
CA SER A 172 -13.79 14.46 8.34
C SER A 172 -13.76 13.97 6.89
N VAL A 173 -12.61 14.07 6.23
CA VAL A 173 -12.44 13.73 4.81
C VAL A 173 -12.59 12.22 4.61
N PRO A 174 -13.34 11.77 3.59
CA PRO A 174 -13.41 10.35 3.27
C PRO A 174 -12.04 9.80 2.87
N GLY A 175 -11.69 8.61 3.37
CA GLY A 175 -10.38 8.05 3.11
C GLY A 175 -10.19 6.66 3.70
N CYS A 176 -9.02 6.12 3.46
CA CYS A 176 -8.66 4.79 3.95
C CYS A 176 -7.16 4.64 4.23
N LEU A 177 -6.84 3.57 4.95
CA LEU A 177 -5.49 3.06 5.11
C LEU A 177 -5.40 1.71 4.40
N ILE A 178 -4.39 1.57 3.57
CA ILE A 178 -4.14 0.39 2.75
C ILE A 178 -2.96 -0.37 3.35
N GLU A 179 -3.16 -1.64 3.66
CA GLU A 179 -2.15 -2.62 4.03
C GLU A 179 -1.96 -3.57 2.85
N GLY A 180 -1.03 -3.26 1.94
CA GLY A 180 -0.92 -3.96 0.66
C GLY A 180 -0.46 -5.42 0.77
N PHE A 181 0.36 -5.72 1.78
CA PHE A 181 0.89 -7.06 2.08
C PHE A 181 1.41 -7.10 3.52
N PHE A 182 1.79 -8.29 3.99
CA PHE A 182 2.44 -8.45 5.30
C PHE A 182 3.97 -8.48 5.14
N HIS A 183 4.67 -7.48 5.67
CA HIS A 183 6.13 -7.45 5.63
C HIS A 183 6.80 -8.46 6.57
N THR A 184 6.03 -9.09 7.46
CA THR A 184 6.47 -10.24 8.25
C THR A 184 6.46 -11.54 7.44
N TYR A 185 5.80 -11.57 6.27
CA TYR A 185 5.86 -12.66 5.31
C TYR A 185 7.05 -12.47 4.37
N GLN A 186 8.08 -13.31 4.52
CA GLN A 186 9.36 -13.15 3.84
C GLN A 186 9.28 -13.00 2.31
N PRO A 187 8.52 -13.80 1.55
CA PRO A 187 8.40 -13.63 0.11
C PRO A 187 7.85 -12.26 -0.30
N ALA A 188 6.83 -11.75 0.40
CA ALA A 188 6.27 -10.42 0.12
C ALA A 188 7.27 -9.31 0.45
N ARG A 189 7.96 -9.42 1.60
CA ARG A 189 9.01 -8.50 2.00
C ARG A 189 10.15 -8.43 0.98
N HIS A 190 10.61 -9.58 0.46
CA HIS A 190 11.66 -9.62 -0.56
C HIS A 190 11.21 -8.99 -1.88
N ARG A 191 9.96 -9.21 -2.32
CA ARG A 191 9.41 -8.50 -3.49
C ARG A 191 9.41 -6.99 -3.28
N ALA A 192 9.07 -6.53 -2.08
CA ALA A 192 9.00 -5.11 -1.74
C ALA A 192 10.36 -4.39 -1.68
N LEU A 193 11.50 -5.11 -1.73
CA LEU A 193 12.81 -4.50 -1.94
C LEU A 193 12.97 -3.92 -3.35
N ASN A 194 12.15 -4.34 -4.29
CA ASN A 194 12.14 -3.81 -5.65
C ASN A 194 11.22 -2.58 -5.73
N LYS A 195 11.81 -1.43 -6.03
CA LYS A 195 11.09 -0.16 -6.13
C LYS A 195 10.00 -0.17 -7.20
N ASP A 196 10.25 -0.82 -8.33
CA ASP A 196 9.28 -0.89 -9.43
C ASP A 196 8.10 -1.79 -9.06
N TYR A 197 8.35 -2.88 -8.34
CA TYR A 197 7.29 -3.70 -7.75
C TYR A 197 6.40 -2.89 -6.81
N CYS A 198 6.99 -2.13 -5.88
CA CYS A 198 6.23 -1.23 -5.00
C CYS A 198 5.47 -0.17 -5.81
N GLY A 199 6.08 0.37 -6.86
CA GLY A 199 5.46 1.34 -7.75
C GLY A 199 4.19 0.82 -8.42
N GLN A 200 4.12 -0.48 -8.72
CA GLN A 200 2.91 -1.07 -9.30
C GLN A 200 1.70 -0.97 -8.36
N GLU A 201 1.87 -1.12 -7.05
CA GLU A 201 0.79 -0.87 -6.10
C GLU A 201 0.27 0.56 -6.20
N GLY A 202 1.17 1.55 -6.27
CA GLY A 202 0.79 2.96 -6.49
C GLY A 202 -0.01 3.19 -7.78
N VAL A 203 0.38 2.54 -8.89
CA VAL A 203 -0.37 2.57 -10.16
C VAL A 203 -1.78 2.00 -9.99
N ARG A 204 -1.91 0.89 -9.25
CA ARG A 204 -3.22 0.25 -9.02
C ARG A 204 -4.13 1.14 -8.18
N VAL A 205 -3.61 1.72 -7.14
CA VAL A 205 -4.35 2.69 -6.32
C VAL A 205 -4.79 3.90 -7.16
N ALA A 206 -3.91 4.43 -8.05
CA ALA A 206 -4.28 5.51 -8.96
C ALA A 206 -5.47 5.15 -9.86
N ARG A 207 -5.49 3.92 -10.41
CA ARG A 207 -6.62 3.45 -11.21
C ARG A 207 -7.91 3.39 -10.41
N GLY A 208 -7.87 2.89 -9.17
CA GLY A 208 -9.04 2.88 -8.29
C GLY A 208 -9.56 4.27 -7.97
N ILE A 209 -8.68 5.24 -7.78
CA ILE A 209 -9.04 6.65 -7.60
C ILE A 209 -9.72 7.17 -8.89
N CYS A 210 -9.16 6.88 -10.06
CA CYS A 210 -9.77 7.27 -11.33
C CYS A 210 -11.17 6.67 -11.53
N ASP A 211 -11.33 5.39 -11.19
CA ASP A 211 -12.64 4.71 -11.26
C ASP A 211 -13.64 5.36 -10.31
N TYR A 212 -13.21 5.72 -9.11
CA TYR A 212 -14.06 6.38 -8.11
C TYR A 212 -14.55 7.75 -8.57
N PHE A 213 -13.63 8.60 -9.06
CA PHE A 213 -13.95 9.96 -9.52
C PHE A 213 -14.41 10.03 -10.98
N LYS A 214 -14.49 8.89 -11.68
CA LYS A 214 -14.81 8.84 -13.12
C LYS A 214 -13.86 9.65 -13.99
N LEU A 215 -12.58 9.65 -13.64
CA LEU A 215 -11.52 10.27 -14.42
C LEU A 215 -11.13 9.38 -15.61
N SER A 216 -10.53 9.99 -16.63
CA SER A 216 -10.01 9.21 -17.77
C SER A 216 -8.83 8.34 -17.32
N PRO A 217 -8.86 7.03 -17.58
CA PRO A 217 -7.75 6.15 -17.22
C PRO A 217 -6.51 6.47 -18.06
N GLU A 218 -5.35 6.05 -17.57
CA GLU A 218 -4.12 6.06 -18.35
C GLU A 218 -4.29 5.21 -19.63
N LYS A 219 -3.80 5.73 -20.76
CA LYS A 219 -3.94 5.05 -22.07
C LYS A 219 -2.97 3.89 -22.27
N THR A 220 -2.10 3.62 -21.30
CA THR A 220 -1.09 2.58 -21.33
C THR A 220 -1.42 1.44 -20.38
N GLY A 221 -0.93 0.25 -20.69
CA GLY A 221 -1.02 -0.92 -19.82
C GLY A 221 0.32 -1.22 -19.15
N TYR A 222 0.28 -2.07 -18.13
CA TYR A 222 1.46 -2.60 -17.46
C TYR A 222 1.45 -4.12 -17.54
N ILE A 223 2.62 -4.69 -17.81
CA ILE A 223 2.85 -6.13 -17.69
C ILE A 223 3.86 -6.29 -16.56
N MET A 224 3.48 -7.05 -15.53
CA MET A 224 4.33 -7.33 -14.39
C MET A 224 4.27 -8.80 -14.00
N GLY A 225 5.33 -9.29 -13.40
CA GLY A 225 5.39 -10.66 -12.92
C GLY A 225 6.74 -10.98 -12.29
N THR A 226 6.88 -12.21 -11.83
CA THR A 226 8.13 -12.76 -11.31
C THR A 226 8.47 -14.00 -12.11
N VAL A 227 9.68 -14.06 -12.66
CA VAL A 227 10.16 -15.28 -13.32
C VAL A 227 10.67 -16.24 -12.27
N LYS A 228 10.17 -17.47 -12.29
CA LYS A 228 10.50 -18.52 -11.33
C LYS A 228 10.80 -19.83 -12.02
N ASP A 229 11.74 -20.60 -11.44
CA ASP A 229 11.98 -21.96 -11.86
C ASP A 229 10.98 -22.90 -11.20
N MET A 230 10.06 -23.44 -12.01
CA MET A 230 9.01 -24.37 -11.55
C MET A 230 9.51 -25.77 -11.22
N HIS A 231 10.80 -26.05 -11.44
CA HIS A 231 11.44 -27.33 -11.12
C HIS A 231 12.26 -27.26 -9.84
N GLU A 232 12.55 -26.06 -9.35
CA GLU A 232 13.39 -25.85 -8.17
C GLU A 232 12.63 -25.12 -7.06
N LYS A 233 12.49 -25.77 -5.91
CA LYS A 233 11.91 -25.15 -4.71
C LYS A 233 12.99 -24.44 -3.91
N ILE A 234 12.59 -23.37 -3.26
CA ILE A 234 13.44 -22.68 -2.28
C ILE A 234 13.71 -23.64 -1.10
N ALA A 235 14.95 -24.06 -0.94
CA ALA A 235 15.38 -24.99 0.10
C ALA A 235 15.99 -24.29 1.34
N ASN A 236 15.81 -22.98 1.47
CA ASN A 236 16.43 -22.22 2.54
C ASN A 236 15.57 -22.22 3.79
N ASN A 237 16.08 -22.75 4.90
CA ASN A 237 15.39 -22.75 6.19
C ASN A 237 15.09 -21.34 6.74
N LEU A 238 15.75 -20.31 6.21
CA LEU A 238 15.51 -18.92 6.57
C LEU A 238 14.39 -18.27 5.75
N PHE A 239 13.89 -18.95 4.71
CA PHE A 239 12.89 -18.44 3.81
C PHE A 239 11.57 -19.20 3.98
N ASN A 240 10.73 -18.72 4.88
CA ASN A 240 9.42 -19.31 5.12
C ASN A 240 8.40 -18.83 4.08
N TYR A 241 7.68 -19.74 3.45
CA TYR A 241 6.65 -19.45 2.44
C TYR A 241 5.38 -20.26 2.68
N ALA A 242 4.24 -19.76 2.18
CA ALA A 242 2.98 -20.48 2.25
C ALA A 242 2.99 -21.70 1.32
N PRO A 243 2.65 -22.90 1.82
CA PRO A 243 2.61 -24.12 1.02
C PRO A 243 1.66 -23.99 -0.18
N ASN A 244 2.01 -24.65 -1.28
CA ASN A 244 1.21 -24.72 -2.50
C ASN A 244 0.94 -23.36 -3.17
N THR A 245 1.80 -22.37 -2.94
CA THR A 245 1.78 -21.08 -3.63
C THR A 245 2.98 -20.95 -4.56
N ASN A 246 2.93 -19.97 -5.46
CA ASN A 246 4.05 -19.64 -6.33
C ASN A 246 5.29 -19.16 -5.56
N ASP A 247 5.15 -18.83 -4.28
CA ASP A 247 6.26 -18.40 -3.44
C ASP A 247 7.22 -19.53 -3.06
N GLN A 248 6.80 -20.79 -3.27
CA GLN A 248 7.69 -21.95 -3.08
C GLN A 248 8.80 -22.10 -4.13
N TRP A 249 8.65 -21.46 -5.29
CA TRP A 249 9.56 -21.64 -6.42
C TRP A 249 10.68 -20.61 -6.43
N LEU A 250 11.88 -21.07 -6.82
CA LEU A 250 13.08 -20.25 -6.84
C LEU A 250 12.95 -19.08 -7.85
N PRO A 251 13.14 -17.81 -7.44
CA PRO A 251 13.21 -16.69 -8.37
C PRO A 251 14.44 -16.82 -9.29
N VAL A 252 14.23 -16.57 -10.58
CA VAL A 252 15.30 -16.58 -11.58
C VAL A 252 15.82 -15.16 -11.79
N ASN A 253 17.07 -14.93 -11.42
CA ASN A 253 17.76 -13.68 -11.66
C ASN A 253 18.32 -13.62 -13.09
N GLY A 254 18.34 -12.43 -13.67
CA GLY A 254 18.92 -12.20 -15.02
C GLY A 254 18.09 -12.81 -16.15
N ALA A 255 16.85 -13.19 -15.90
CA ALA A 255 15.95 -13.64 -16.97
C ALA A 255 15.72 -12.53 -17.99
N LYS A 256 15.91 -12.83 -19.28
CA LYS A 256 15.61 -11.90 -20.35
C LYS A 256 14.11 -12.00 -20.67
N VAL A 257 13.38 -10.90 -20.50
CA VAL A 257 11.96 -10.78 -20.81
C VAL A 257 11.79 -9.92 -22.05
N LEU A 258 11.10 -10.44 -23.04
CA LEU A 258 10.86 -9.76 -24.32
C LEU A 258 9.37 -9.43 -24.45
N LEU A 259 9.05 -8.15 -24.63
CA LEU A 259 7.73 -7.73 -25.07
C LEU A 259 7.67 -7.75 -26.59
N LYS A 260 6.78 -8.54 -27.15
CA LYS A 260 6.62 -8.69 -28.60
C LYS A 260 5.25 -8.23 -29.07
N LYS A 261 5.21 -7.65 -30.29
CA LYS A 261 4.00 -7.41 -31.06
C LYS A 261 4.10 -8.25 -32.34
N GLY A 262 3.46 -9.41 -32.37
CA GLY A 262 3.75 -10.45 -33.39
C GLY A 262 5.18 -10.96 -33.21
N ASP A 263 5.97 -10.96 -34.29
CA ASP A 263 7.38 -11.37 -34.27
C ASP A 263 8.35 -10.24 -33.91
N GLU A 264 7.87 -9.01 -33.89
CA GLU A 264 8.68 -7.83 -33.58
C GLU A 264 8.88 -7.68 -32.07
N THR A 265 10.13 -7.53 -31.61
CA THR A 265 10.44 -7.19 -30.22
C THR A 265 10.31 -5.68 -30.04
N VAL A 266 9.35 -5.25 -29.22
CA VAL A 266 9.09 -3.82 -28.94
C VAL A 266 9.79 -3.32 -27.68
N GLN A 267 10.15 -4.24 -26.78
CA GLN A 267 10.89 -3.93 -25.56
C GLN A 267 11.61 -5.18 -25.02
N THR A 268 12.76 -4.96 -24.35
CA THR A 268 13.56 -6.02 -23.70
C THR A 268 13.86 -5.65 -22.28
#